data_47c9c89533ed7186d4e5dced88392481
#
_entry.id   47c9c89533ed7186d4e5dced88392481
#
_cell.length_a   1.000
_cell.length_b   1.000
_cell.length_c   1.000
_cell.angle_alpha   90.00
_cell.angle_beta   90.00
_cell.angle_gamma   90.00
#
_symmetry.space_group_name_H-M   'P 1'
#
loop_
_entity.id
_entity.type
_entity.pdbx_description
1 polymer ?
#
loop_
_entity_poly.entity_id
_entity_poly.type
_entity_poly.pdbx_seq_one_letter_code
_entity_poly.pdbx_strand_id
1 'polypeptide(L)'
;MGVRLIESNVSGYSVFEYLYRDSGNYKVWGKILLTGACSKCDEAAIRECLDAGEYFVAEQVGVPALFSELWSLSGGRTSEDHAFHEFSQLRSATFEDCQRLEVSGSLAALLSAFEAASDAWICELSPNA
;
A
#
# COMPACT_ATOMS: atom_id res chain seq x y z
N MET A 1 2.99 -30.90 17.32
CA MET A 1 2.95 -30.41 17.11
C MET A 1 3.25 -29.78 16.46
N GLY A 2 3.25 -29.40 15.99
CA GLY A 2 3.16 -28.72 15.45
C GLY A 2 3.57 -28.10 14.86
N VAL A 3 3.59 -27.68 14.65
CA VAL A 3 3.89 -27.06 14.26
C VAL A 3 4.01 -26.38 13.46
N ARG A 4 3.56 -25.75 12.88
CA ARG A 4 3.54 -24.99 12.04
C ARG A 4 3.58 -23.82 12.29
N LEU A 5 3.60 -23.43 12.62
CA LEU A 5 3.72 -22.39 13.19
C LEU A 5 4.34 -21.39 12.49
N ILE A 6 5.02 -21.54 11.62
CA ILE A 6 5.58 -20.60 10.83
C ILE A 6 4.61 -19.81 10.11
N GLU A 7 3.50 -20.39 9.82
CA GLU A 7 2.43 -19.72 9.13
C GLU A 7 1.57 -18.93 10.05
N SER A 8 1.95 -18.76 11.28
CA SER A 8 1.13 -18.10 12.26
C SER A 8 0.85 -16.65 11.92
N ASN A 9 -0.39 -16.34 11.71
CA ASN A 9 -0.86 -14.97 11.55
C ASN A 9 -1.14 -14.40 12.93
N VAL A 10 -0.89 -13.11 13.07
CA VAL A 10 -1.16 -12.41 14.32
C VAL A 10 -2.53 -11.78 14.25
N SER A 11 -3.42 -12.16 15.17
CA SER A 11 -4.77 -11.61 15.21
C SER A 11 -4.74 -10.10 15.41
N GLY A 12 -5.65 -9.41 14.72
CA GLY A 12 -5.82 -7.99 14.92
C GLY A 12 -4.84 -7.11 14.18
N TYR A 13 -4.07 -7.68 13.26
CA TYR A 13 -3.14 -6.88 12.44
C TYR A 13 -3.21 -7.32 11.00
N SER A 14 -3.02 -6.34 10.11
CA SER A 14 -3.05 -6.57 8.67
C SER A 14 -1.86 -5.90 8.02
N VAL A 15 -1.49 -6.38 6.84
CA VAL A 15 -0.44 -5.76 6.03
C VAL A 15 -1.04 -5.34 4.70
N PHE A 16 -0.81 -4.08 4.35
CA PHE A 16 -1.19 -3.51 3.06
C PHE A 16 0.06 -3.48 2.20
N GLU A 17 0.05 -4.22 1.09
CA GLU A 17 1.20 -4.32 0.18
C GLU A 17 0.90 -3.58 -1.11
N TYR A 18 1.87 -2.80 -1.57
CA TYR A 18 1.70 -1.97 -2.76
C TYR A 18 3.06 -1.76 -3.41
N LEU A 19 3.05 -1.11 -4.56
CA LEU A 19 4.30 -0.82 -5.27
C LEU A 19 4.18 0.48 -6.05
N TYR A 20 5.34 1.05 -6.34
CA TYR A 20 5.46 2.12 -7.31
C TYR A 20 6.21 1.56 -8.51
N ARG A 21 5.67 1.80 -9.70
CA ARG A 21 6.28 1.38 -10.95
C ARG A 21 6.32 2.59 -11.87
N ASP A 22 7.50 2.96 -12.37
CA ASP A 22 7.60 4.06 -13.33
C ASP A 22 7.26 3.56 -14.73
N SER A 23 7.22 4.48 -15.70
CA SER A 23 6.86 4.12 -17.08
C SER A 23 7.89 3.19 -17.72
N GLY A 24 9.10 3.15 -17.18
CA GLY A 24 10.13 2.23 -17.65
C GLY A 24 10.06 0.85 -17.01
N ASN A 25 9.03 0.61 -16.20
CA ASN A 25 8.77 -0.66 -15.52
C ASN A 25 9.78 -0.97 -14.40
N TYR A 26 10.48 0.02 -13.88
CA TYR A 26 11.27 -0.14 -12.66
C TYR A 26 10.32 -0.06 -11.46
N LYS A 27 10.50 -0.95 -10.46
CA LYS A 27 9.56 -1.11 -9.36
C LYS A 27 10.23 -0.99 -8.02
N VAL A 28 9.48 -0.41 -7.06
CA VAL A 28 9.85 -0.43 -5.65
C VAL A 28 8.62 -0.94 -4.89
N TRP A 29 8.82 -1.96 -4.06
CA TRP A 29 7.74 -2.57 -3.29
C TRP A 29 7.70 -1.98 -1.89
N GLY A 30 6.49 -1.82 -1.34
CA GLY A 30 6.30 -1.34 0.02
C GLY A 30 5.22 -2.13 0.73
N LYS A 31 5.29 -2.08 2.06
CA LYS A 31 4.24 -2.67 2.89
C LYS A 31 4.16 -1.92 4.20
N ILE A 32 2.96 -1.80 4.73
CA ILE A 32 2.71 -1.15 6.02
C ILE A 32 1.91 -2.07 6.90
N LEU A 33 2.15 -1.97 8.20
CA LEU A 33 1.45 -2.75 9.22
C LEU A 33 0.32 -1.90 9.81
N LEU A 34 -0.86 -2.48 9.86
CA LEU A 34 -2.07 -1.78 10.32
C LEU A 34 -2.70 -2.55 11.47
N THR A 35 -3.31 -1.82 12.42
CA THR A 35 -4.16 -2.47 13.40
C THR A 35 -5.50 -2.80 12.74
N GLY A 36 -6.07 -3.93 13.12
CA GLY A 36 -7.35 -4.38 12.59
C GLY A 36 -7.18 -5.62 11.73
N ALA A 37 -8.08 -6.57 11.90
CA ALA A 37 -8.09 -7.79 11.11
C ALA A 37 -8.76 -7.52 9.78
N CYS A 38 -8.18 -7.98 8.69
CA CYS A 38 -8.76 -7.79 7.36
C CYS A 38 -9.54 -9.01 6.91
N SER A 39 -10.41 -8.79 5.93
CA SER A 39 -11.18 -9.85 5.29
C SER A 39 -11.07 -9.68 3.78
N LYS A 40 -11.59 -10.68 3.06
CA LYS A 40 -11.65 -10.57 1.59
C LYS A 40 -12.57 -9.43 1.17
N CYS A 41 -13.59 -9.13 1.97
CA CYS A 41 -14.46 -7.99 1.68
C CYS A 41 -13.72 -6.67 1.77
N ASP A 42 -12.78 -6.54 2.70
CA ASP A 42 -11.97 -5.34 2.83
C ASP A 42 -11.08 -5.16 1.62
N GLU A 43 -10.46 -6.24 1.14
CA GLU A 43 -9.63 -6.16 -0.05
C GLU A 43 -10.46 -5.77 -1.27
N ALA A 44 -11.65 -6.37 -1.40
CA ALA A 44 -12.55 -6.03 -2.51
C ALA A 44 -12.99 -4.57 -2.44
N ALA A 45 -13.25 -4.07 -1.23
CA ALA A 45 -13.64 -2.68 -1.05
C ALA A 45 -12.53 -1.72 -1.51
N ILE A 46 -11.28 -2.05 -1.19
CA ILE A 46 -10.14 -1.24 -1.66
C ILE A 46 -10.08 -1.26 -3.18
N ARG A 47 -10.19 -2.44 -3.79
CA ARG A 47 -10.09 -2.55 -5.24
C ARG A 47 -11.17 -1.75 -5.96
N GLU A 48 -12.36 -1.66 -5.38
CA GLU A 48 -13.44 -0.88 -5.97
C GLU A 48 -13.15 0.62 -5.94
N CYS A 49 -12.30 1.07 -5.03
CA CYS A 49 -11.96 2.48 -4.92
C CYS A 49 -10.80 2.88 -5.83
N LEU A 50 -10.07 1.93 -6.37
CA LEU A 50 -8.87 2.21 -7.17
C LEU A 50 -9.22 2.73 -8.55
N ASP A 51 -8.34 3.57 -9.10
CA ASP A 51 -8.45 4.01 -10.47
C ASP A 51 -8.13 2.82 -11.39
N ALA A 52 -9.02 2.51 -12.31
CA ALA A 52 -8.92 1.36 -13.21
C ALA A 52 -8.72 0.04 -12.45
N GLY A 53 -9.15 -0.02 -11.18
CA GLY A 53 -9.03 -1.23 -10.37
C GLY A 53 -7.62 -1.55 -9.90
N GLU A 54 -6.65 -0.65 -10.13
CA GLU A 54 -5.25 -0.93 -9.81
C GLU A 54 -4.50 0.22 -9.13
N TYR A 55 -4.87 1.48 -9.40
CA TYR A 55 -4.02 2.62 -9.10
C TYR A 55 -4.58 3.53 -8.03
N PHE A 56 -3.69 4.14 -7.26
CA PHE A 56 -4.08 5.13 -6.24
C PHE A 56 -2.96 6.15 -6.06
N VAL A 57 -3.29 7.28 -5.46
CA VAL A 57 -2.32 8.32 -5.12
C VAL A 57 -1.97 8.13 -3.64
N ALA A 58 -0.72 7.73 -3.37
CA ALA A 58 -0.30 7.35 -2.02
C ALA A 58 -0.51 8.48 -1.01
N GLU A 59 -0.19 9.70 -1.41
CA GLU A 59 -0.33 10.86 -0.53
C GLU A 59 -1.78 11.10 -0.14
N GLN A 60 -2.72 10.73 -1.01
CA GLN A 60 -4.14 10.99 -0.76
C GLN A 60 -4.74 10.03 0.26
N VAL A 61 -4.17 8.85 0.40
CA VAL A 61 -4.65 7.87 1.38
C VAL A 61 -3.70 7.73 2.57
N GLY A 62 -2.64 8.51 2.61
CA GLY A 62 -1.77 8.57 3.78
C GLY A 62 -0.79 7.42 3.92
N VAL A 63 -0.47 6.72 2.83
CA VAL A 63 0.59 5.71 2.87
C VAL A 63 1.88 6.31 2.32
N PRO A 64 3.05 5.80 2.76
CA PRO A 64 4.32 6.33 2.29
C PRO A 64 4.48 6.17 0.79
N ALA A 65 4.87 7.24 0.12
CA ALA A 65 5.19 7.19 -1.29
C ALA A 65 6.54 6.51 -1.49
N LEU A 66 6.65 5.71 -2.55
CA LEU A 66 7.83 4.87 -2.77
C LEU A 66 8.75 5.40 -3.86
N PHE A 67 8.31 6.40 -4.63
CA PHE A 67 9.10 6.86 -5.77
C PHE A 67 10.46 7.45 -5.37
N SER A 68 10.60 7.96 -4.15
CA SER A 68 11.87 8.53 -3.72
C SER A 68 12.97 7.48 -3.64
N GLU A 69 12.63 6.22 -3.36
CA GLU A 69 13.63 5.14 -3.36
C GLU A 69 14.11 4.87 -4.78
N LEU A 70 13.20 4.93 -5.74
CA LEU A 70 13.57 4.76 -7.14
C LEU A 70 14.43 5.91 -7.61
N TRP A 71 14.14 7.14 -7.15
CA TRP A 71 14.95 8.30 -7.47
C TRP A 71 16.39 8.14 -7.00
N SER A 72 16.59 7.54 -5.83
CA SER A 72 17.95 7.38 -5.31
C SER A 72 18.76 6.41 -6.17
N LEU A 73 18.09 5.49 -6.88
CA LEU A 73 18.76 4.56 -7.79
C LEU A 73 19.02 5.17 -9.14
N SER A 74 18.17 6.07 -9.61
CA SER A 74 18.24 6.63 -10.97
C SER A 74 18.78 8.04 -11.01
N GLY A 75 19.11 8.65 -9.89
CA GLY A 75 19.66 9.99 -9.84
C GLY A 75 18.63 11.10 -9.75
N GLY A 76 17.36 10.75 -9.47
CA GLY A 76 16.31 11.72 -9.26
C GLY A 76 15.08 11.45 -10.11
N ARG A 77 14.14 12.40 -10.06
CA ARG A 77 12.91 12.29 -10.82
C ARG A 77 13.18 12.38 -12.32
N THR A 78 12.48 11.55 -13.08
CA THR A 78 12.60 11.54 -14.55
C THR A 78 11.23 11.76 -15.19
N SER A 79 11.21 11.91 -16.52
CA SER A 79 9.95 12.06 -17.25
C SER A 79 9.08 10.80 -17.20
N GLU A 80 9.63 9.69 -16.72
CA GLU A 80 8.87 8.45 -16.60
C GLU A 80 8.12 8.33 -15.27
N ASP A 81 8.33 9.28 -14.36
CA ASP A 81 7.65 9.27 -13.06
C ASP A 81 6.23 9.81 -13.17
N HIS A 82 5.36 9.32 -12.29
CA HIS A 82 3.97 9.74 -12.22
C HIS A 82 3.46 9.62 -10.79
N ALA A 83 2.22 10.07 -10.56
CA ALA A 83 1.65 10.14 -9.22
C ALA A 83 1.14 8.79 -8.69
N PHE A 84 0.85 7.82 -9.55
CA PHE A 84 0.13 6.62 -9.15
C PHE A 84 1.03 5.53 -8.61
N HIS A 85 0.54 4.88 -7.53
CA HIS A 85 1.05 3.63 -7.02
C HIS A 85 0.06 2.53 -7.37
N GLU A 86 0.48 1.27 -7.25
CA GLU A 86 -0.37 0.11 -7.56
C GLU A 86 -0.64 -0.67 -6.28
N PHE A 87 -1.88 -1.10 -6.12
CA PHE A 87 -2.24 -1.97 -5.01
C PHE A 87 -1.84 -3.41 -5.34
N SER A 88 -1.24 -4.10 -4.38
CA SER A 88 -0.90 -5.51 -4.54
C SER A 88 -1.88 -6.39 -3.79
N GLN A 89 -1.87 -6.33 -2.45
CA GLN A 89 -2.79 -7.15 -1.66
C GLN A 89 -2.95 -6.61 -0.24
N LEU A 90 -4.03 -7.04 0.38
CA LEU A 90 -4.28 -6.83 1.80
C LEU A 90 -4.35 -8.22 2.43
N ARG A 91 -3.56 -8.46 3.45
CA ARG A 91 -3.48 -9.78 4.07
C ARG A 91 -3.31 -9.67 5.58
N SER A 92 -3.54 -10.78 6.28
CA SER A 92 -3.24 -10.84 7.71
C SER A 92 -1.75 -10.71 7.93
N ALA A 93 -1.37 -10.03 9.02
CA ALA A 93 0.03 -9.90 9.37
C ALA A 93 0.56 -11.20 9.97
N THR A 94 1.82 -11.49 9.72
CA THR A 94 2.52 -12.60 10.34
C THR A 94 3.28 -12.09 11.56
N PHE A 95 3.79 -13.02 12.36
CA PHE A 95 4.63 -12.66 13.51
C PHE A 95 5.85 -11.86 13.04
N GLU A 96 6.45 -12.28 11.94
CA GLU A 96 7.63 -11.59 11.39
C GLU A 96 7.28 -10.17 10.96
N ASP A 97 6.12 -9.98 10.35
CA ASP A 97 5.69 -8.63 9.97
C ASP A 97 5.62 -7.72 11.18
N CYS A 98 5.06 -8.23 12.28
CA CYS A 98 4.90 -7.43 13.50
C CYS A 98 6.25 -7.13 14.16
N GLN A 99 7.26 -7.97 13.94
CA GLN A 99 8.59 -7.71 14.46
C GLN A 99 9.37 -6.71 13.61
N ARG A 100 9.13 -6.70 12.30
CA ARG A 100 9.93 -5.89 11.38
C ARG A 100 9.31 -4.54 11.04
N LEU A 101 7.98 -4.43 11.16
CA LEU A 101 7.27 -3.22 10.77
C LEU A 101 6.68 -2.54 11.98
N GLU A 102 6.71 -1.22 11.97
CA GLU A 102 6.01 -0.45 12.99
C GLU A 102 4.58 -0.21 12.51
N VAL A 103 3.65 -0.11 13.46
CA VAL A 103 2.25 0.17 13.12
C VAL A 103 2.16 1.56 12.51
N SER A 104 1.57 1.63 11.32
CA SER A 104 1.41 2.88 10.56
C SER A 104 0.00 3.47 10.65
N GLY A 105 -0.89 2.84 11.40
CA GLY A 105 -2.26 3.31 11.53
C GLY A 105 -3.22 2.14 11.63
N SER A 106 -4.49 2.41 11.38
CA SER A 106 -5.51 1.37 11.46
C SER A 106 -6.05 1.03 10.07
N LEU A 107 -6.49 -0.21 9.93
CA LEU A 107 -7.15 -0.65 8.70
C LEU A 107 -8.41 0.17 8.45
N ALA A 108 -9.18 0.47 9.51
CA ALA A 108 -10.41 1.24 9.35
C ALA A 108 -10.12 2.63 8.78
N ALA A 109 -9.06 3.28 9.25
CA ALA A 109 -8.70 4.60 8.74
C ALA A 109 -8.27 4.53 7.28
N LEU A 110 -7.53 3.49 6.91
CA LEU A 110 -7.10 3.32 5.52
C LEU A 110 -8.30 3.08 4.61
N LEU A 111 -9.23 2.23 5.03
CA LEU A 111 -10.44 1.96 4.25
C LEU A 111 -11.25 3.23 4.04
N SER A 112 -11.38 4.05 5.10
CA SER A 112 -12.10 5.32 5.00
C SER A 112 -11.41 6.28 4.03
N ALA A 113 -10.07 6.30 4.04
CA ALA A 113 -9.33 7.17 3.13
C ALA A 113 -9.52 6.75 1.67
N PHE A 114 -9.53 5.44 1.39
CA PHE A 114 -9.80 4.96 0.05
C PHE A 114 -11.22 5.28 -0.39
N GLU A 115 -12.20 5.12 0.49
CA GLU A 115 -13.59 5.45 0.17
C GLU A 115 -13.74 6.94 -0.16
N ALA A 116 -13.09 7.79 0.61
CA ALA A 116 -13.16 9.23 0.39
C ALA A 116 -12.49 9.62 -0.93
N ALA A 117 -11.47 8.89 -1.36
CA ALA A 117 -10.73 9.20 -2.57
C ALA A 117 -11.32 8.54 -3.82
N SER A 118 -12.24 7.60 -3.66
CA SER A 118 -12.82 6.84 -4.77
C SER A 118 -13.43 7.77 -5.82
N ASP A 119 -13.04 7.58 -7.08
CA ASP A 119 -13.47 8.40 -8.21
C ASP A 119 -13.08 9.88 -8.08
N ALA A 120 -12.16 10.19 -7.17
CA ALA A 120 -11.75 11.56 -6.90
C ALA A 120 -10.25 11.66 -6.68
N TRP A 121 -9.47 10.87 -7.41
CA TRP A 121 -8.02 10.87 -7.28
C TRP A 121 -7.43 12.17 -7.82
N ILE A 122 -6.56 12.79 -7.03
CA ILE A 122 -5.99 14.11 -7.33
C ILE A 122 -4.47 13.95 -7.43
N CYS A 123 -3.98 13.89 -8.66
CA CYS A 123 -2.54 13.67 -8.91
C CYS A 123 -1.69 14.80 -8.35
N GLU A 124 -2.21 16.02 -8.35
CA GLU A 124 -1.47 17.19 -7.89
C GLU A 124 -1.09 17.15 -6.41
N LEU A 125 -1.71 16.24 -5.64
CA LEU A 125 -1.31 16.06 -4.24
C LEU A 125 0.04 15.35 -4.13
N SER A 126 0.53 14.75 -5.21
CA SER A 126 1.82 14.08 -5.22
C SER A 126 2.87 15.02 -5.81
N PRO A 127 4.05 15.12 -5.19
CA PRO A 127 5.16 15.88 -5.78
C PRO A 127 5.68 15.23 -7.06
N ASN A 128 5.20 14.02 -7.37
CA ASN A 128 5.60 13.27 -8.55
C ASN A 128 4.63 13.45 -9.71
N ALA A 129 3.65 14.29 -9.54
CA ALA A 129 2.63 14.49 -10.57
C ALA A 129 3.22 15.16 -11.82
#